data_6f5674e22a5bb85a6f7903fd6ba2b4a1
#
_entry.id   6f5674e22a5bb85a6f7903fd6ba2b4a1
#
_cell.length_a   1.000
_cell.length_b   1.000
_cell.length_c   1.000
_cell.angle_alpha   90.00
_cell.angle_beta   90.00
_cell.angle_gamma   90.00
#
_symmetry.space_group_name_H-M   'P 1'
#
loop_
_entity.id
_entity.type
_entity.pdbx_description
1 polymer ?
#
loop_
_entity_poly.entity_id
_entity_poly.type
_entity_poly.pdbx_seq_one_letter_code
_entity_poly.pdbx_strand_id
1 'polypeptide(L)'
;MLRTALLAAAGSPACRSLVERTPLTRPVVHRFVAGSTVDDALAVTANLIGSGRAVTLDHLGEDTTDPSMAAATVKAYAELLTLLADHGLAPDAEVSVKLSAVGLRLPDGDRVALDNARRICAAAAAAGTTVTLDMEDHTTTDATLGVLRELRADFPWVGAVLQAYLRRTEQDCRDLAYAGSRVRLCKGAYAEPASVAYPDKSEVDRSYVRCLRVLMDGAGHPMVATHDPRMIAIAAELGKDRPDWEFQMLYGVRDAEQRRLARDHAVRVYLPYGDEWYGYFVRRLAERPANLAFFLRALVTR
;
A
#
# COMPACT_ATOMS: atom_id res chain seq x y z
N MET A 1 8.36 -9.95 21.72
CA MET A 1 9.83 -10.01 21.71
C MET A 1 10.39 -10.21 20.30
N LEU A 2 10.05 -11.27 19.56
CA LEU A 2 10.60 -11.52 18.20
C LEU A 2 10.25 -10.41 17.19
N ARG A 3 8.97 -9.97 17.15
CA ARG A 3 8.53 -8.85 16.29
C ARG A 3 9.27 -7.55 16.60
N THR A 4 9.47 -7.23 17.87
CA THR A 4 10.18 -6.02 18.30
C THR A 4 11.66 -6.06 17.89
N ALA A 5 12.31 -7.22 18.02
CA ALA A 5 13.70 -7.42 17.58
C ALA A 5 13.84 -7.29 16.06
N LEU A 6 12.89 -7.82 15.28
CA LEU A 6 12.88 -7.69 13.82
C LEU A 6 12.66 -6.24 13.36
N LEU A 7 11.73 -5.53 14.00
CA LEU A 7 11.50 -4.12 13.69
C LEU A 7 12.71 -3.24 14.07
N ALA A 8 13.42 -3.58 15.15
CA ALA A 8 14.70 -2.93 15.49
C ALA A 8 15.79 -3.24 14.45
N ALA A 9 15.83 -4.46 13.92
CA ALA A 9 16.73 -4.83 12.83
C ALA A 9 16.43 -4.08 11.52
N ALA A 10 15.19 -3.65 11.30
CA ALA A 10 14.80 -2.85 10.12
C ALA A 10 15.58 -1.53 10.03
N GLY A 11 15.89 -0.92 11.17
CA GLY A 11 16.69 0.31 11.24
C GLY A 11 18.21 0.10 11.25
N SER A 12 18.71 -1.16 11.17
CA SER A 12 20.14 -1.47 11.26
C SER A 12 20.84 -1.51 9.89
N PRO A 13 21.77 -0.57 9.58
CA PRO A 13 22.52 -0.60 8.34
C PRO A 13 23.38 -1.86 8.18
N ALA A 14 23.87 -2.44 9.28
CA ALA A 14 24.67 -3.66 9.27
C ALA A 14 23.81 -4.87 8.84
N CYS A 15 22.58 -5.00 9.36
CA CYS A 15 21.64 -6.03 8.96
C CYS A 15 21.23 -5.87 7.49
N ARG A 16 20.96 -4.66 7.03
CA ARG A 16 20.68 -4.33 5.63
C ARG A 16 21.80 -4.81 4.72
N SER A 17 23.05 -4.38 5.00
CA SER A 17 24.23 -4.76 4.20
C SER A 17 24.47 -6.27 4.17
N LEU A 18 24.21 -6.98 5.27
CA LEU A 18 24.31 -8.45 5.32
C LEU A 18 23.28 -9.11 4.40
N VAL A 19 22.03 -8.66 4.45
CA VAL A 19 20.94 -9.20 3.62
C VAL A 19 21.19 -8.92 2.14
N GLU A 20 21.60 -7.70 1.78
CA GLU A 20 21.90 -7.30 0.40
C GLU A 20 23.06 -8.07 -0.22
N ARG A 21 24.11 -8.37 0.57
CA ARG A 21 25.32 -9.10 0.11
C ARG A 21 25.11 -10.62 0.03
N THR A 22 24.04 -11.14 0.59
CA THR A 22 23.80 -12.60 0.64
C THR A 22 22.93 -13.03 -0.55
N PRO A 23 23.48 -13.71 -1.59
CA PRO A 23 22.70 -14.09 -2.78
C PRO A 23 21.49 -14.98 -2.49
N LEU A 24 21.56 -15.76 -1.39
CA LEU A 24 20.48 -16.65 -0.94
C LEU A 24 19.25 -15.91 -0.44
N THR A 25 19.33 -14.62 -0.11
CA THR A 25 18.20 -13.80 0.32
C THR A 25 17.39 -13.26 -0.86
N ARG A 26 17.98 -13.14 -2.04
CA ARG A 26 17.34 -12.59 -3.25
C ARG A 26 16.01 -13.28 -3.60
N PRO A 27 15.89 -14.62 -3.64
CA PRO A 27 14.61 -15.26 -3.94
C PRO A 27 13.53 -14.96 -2.90
N VAL A 28 13.93 -14.75 -1.63
CA VAL A 28 13.00 -14.39 -0.56
C VAL A 28 12.53 -12.96 -0.69
N VAL A 29 13.42 -12.02 -1.05
CA VAL A 29 13.11 -10.62 -1.31
C VAL A 29 12.19 -10.50 -2.53
N HIS A 30 12.56 -11.14 -3.66
CA HIS A 30 11.76 -11.13 -4.88
C HIS A 30 10.37 -11.77 -4.74
N ARG A 31 10.14 -12.53 -3.66
CA ARG A 31 8.80 -13.00 -3.33
C ARG A 31 7.86 -11.87 -2.94
N PHE A 32 8.37 -10.77 -2.36
CA PHE A 32 7.57 -9.68 -1.78
C PHE A 32 7.79 -8.33 -2.46
N VAL A 33 8.83 -8.21 -3.27
CA VAL A 33 9.22 -7.00 -3.99
C VAL A 33 9.49 -7.37 -5.45
N ALA A 34 8.96 -6.63 -6.39
CA ALA A 34 9.10 -6.93 -7.81
C ALA A 34 10.56 -6.94 -8.28
N GLY A 35 11.36 -6.07 -7.70
CA GLY A 35 12.77 -5.83 -8.02
C GLY A 35 13.15 -4.39 -7.69
N SER A 36 14.35 -3.97 -8.09
CA SER A 36 14.80 -2.60 -7.85
C SER A 36 14.53 -1.66 -9.04
N THR A 37 14.29 -2.19 -10.22
CA THR A 37 14.12 -1.39 -11.43
C THR A 37 12.65 -1.24 -11.84
N VAL A 38 12.36 -0.23 -12.64
CA VAL A 38 11.04 -0.05 -13.25
C VAL A 38 10.71 -1.20 -14.21
N ASP A 39 11.69 -1.74 -14.93
CA ASP A 39 11.50 -2.87 -15.85
C ASP A 39 11.07 -4.14 -15.11
N ASP A 40 11.66 -4.42 -13.93
CA ASP A 40 11.22 -5.51 -13.06
C ASP A 40 9.75 -5.33 -12.66
N ALA A 41 9.38 -4.11 -12.27
CA ALA A 41 8.01 -3.77 -11.88
C ALA A 41 7.02 -3.94 -13.03
N LEU A 42 7.37 -3.50 -14.25
CA LEU A 42 6.55 -3.65 -15.45
C LEU A 42 6.35 -5.12 -15.83
N ALA A 43 7.42 -5.93 -15.78
CA ALA A 43 7.34 -7.36 -16.09
C ALA A 43 6.41 -8.10 -15.13
N VAL A 44 6.51 -7.82 -13.81
CA VAL A 44 5.62 -8.41 -12.80
C VAL A 44 4.18 -7.90 -12.97
N THR A 45 4.00 -6.61 -13.25
CA THR A 45 2.68 -6.00 -13.50
C THR A 45 1.97 -6.69 -14.68
N ALA A 46 2.66 -6.85 -15.81
CA ALA A 46 2.10 -7.54 -16.98
C ALA A 46 1.67 -8.99 -16.65
N ASN A 47 2.47 -9.72 -15.87
CA ASN A 47 2.13 -11.08 -15.43
C ASN A 47 0.89 -11.12 -14.53
N LEU A 48 0.75 -10.15 -13.60
CA LEU A 48 -0.40 -10.05 -12.71
C LEU A 48 -1.66 -9.74 -13.49
N ILE A 49 -1.62 -8.75 -14.39
CA ILE A 49 -2.73 -8.36 -15.26
C ILE A 49 -3.13 -9.52 -16.17
N GLY A 50 -2.16 -10.21 -16.79
CA GLY A 50 -2.41 -11.40 -17.61
C GLY A 50 -3.05 -12.56 -16.86
N SER A 51 -2.99 -12.54 -15.52
CA SER A 51 -3.68 -13.50 -14.65
C SER A 51 -5.03 -13.01 -14.09
N GLY A 52 -5.57 -11.89 -14.61
CA GLY A 52 -6.87 -11.31 -14.23
C GLY A 52 -6.84 -10.52 -12.92
N ARG A 53 -5.68 -9.98 -12.51
CA ARG A 53 -5.53 -9.18 -11.30
C ARG A 53 -5.02 -7.79 -11.64
N ALA A 54 -5.68 -6.76 -11.16
CA ALA A 54 -5.18 -5.39 -11.24
C ALA A 54 -3.98 -5.18 -10.30
N VAL A 55 -3.26 -4.08 -10.49
CA VAL A 55 -2.03 -3.79 -9.73
C VAL A 55 -2.04 -2.37 -9.17
N THR A 56 -1.53 -2.20 -7.96
CA THR A 56 -1.11 -0.90 -7.43
C THR A 56 0.39 -0.93 -7.20
N LEU A 57 1.15 -0.07 -7.87
CA LEU A 57 2.60 0.00 -7.72
C LEU A 57 2.99 1.03 -6.64
N ASP A 58 3.89 0.62 -5.76
CA ASP A 58 4.52 1.48 -4.73
C ASP A 58 6.03 1.58 -5.02
N HIS A 59 6.49 2.76 -5.39
CA HIS A 59 7.93 3.05 -5.45
C HIS A 59 8.43 3.24 -4.02
N LEU A 60 9.23 2.28 -3.55
CA LEU A 60 9.67 2.20 -2.17
C LEU A 60 10.57 3.37 -1.80
N GLY A 61 10.19 4.06 -0.74
CA GLY A 61 10.82 5.22 -0.12
C GLY A 61 9.84 5.81 0.87
N GLU A 62 10.35 6.33 1.99
CA GLU A 62 9.56 6.99 3.03
C GLU A 62 10.45 7.95 3.83
N ASP A 63 9.83 8.89 4.56
CA ASP A 63 10.49 9.81 5.49
C ASP A 63 11.64 10.64 4.89
N THR A 64 11.50 11.07 3.63
CA THR A 64 12.52 11.89 2.99
C THR A 64 12.64 13.27 3.64
N THR A 65 13.87 13.66 3.96
CA THR A 65 14.24 14.95 4.54
C THR A 65 15.08 15.81 3.59
N ASP A 66 15.26 15.34 2.35
CA ASP A 66 16.01 16.02 1.29
C ASP A 66 15.08 16.37 0.12
N PRO A 67 14.94 17.65 -0.25
CA PRO A 67 14.14 18.08 -1.39
C PRO A 67 14.51 17.41 -2.71
N SER A 68 15.80 17.09 -2.92
CA SER A 68 16.26 16.41 -4.13
C SER A 68 15.75 14.96 -4.22
N MET A 69 15.67 14.27 -3.09
CA MET A 69 15.11 12.93 -3.01
C MET A 69 13.59 12.95 -3.27
N ALA A 70 12.87 13.92 -2.70
CA ALA A 70 11.45 14.10 -3.00
C ALA A 70 11.20 14.34 -4.49
N ALA A 71 12.02 15.20 -5.13
CA ALA A 71 11.94 15.45 -6.57
C ALA A 71 12.28 14.21 -7.42
N ALA A 72 13.26 13.41 -7.00
CA ALA A 72 13.62 12.14 -7.65
C ALA A 72 12.47 11.14 -7.57
N THR A 73 11.79 11.02 -6.42
CA THR A 73 10.61 10.18 -6.25
C THR A 73 9.45 10.59 -7.18
N VAL A 74 9.17 11.89 -7.30
CA VAL A 74 8.17 12.41 -8.25
C VAL A 74 8.52 12.04 -9.68
N LYS A 75 9.80 12.19 -10.06
CA LYS A 75 10.30 11.81 -11.39
C LYS A 75 10.12 10.31 -11.64
N ALA A 76 10.46 9.46 -10.67
CA ALA A 76 10.32 8.01 -10.78
C ALA A 76 8.84 7.59 -11.00
N TYR A 77 7.90 8.20 -10.28
CA TYR A 77 6.46 7.98 -10.52
C TYR A 77 6.01 8.47 -11.90
N ALA A 78 6.47 9.63 -12.37
CA ALA A 78 6.11 10.14 -13.69
C ALA A 78 6.65 9.23 -14.81
N GLU A 79 7.87 8.73 -14.68
CA GLU A 79 8.48 7.76 -15.60
C GLU A 79 7.71 6.43 -15.61
N LEU A 80 7.41 5.87 -14.43
CA LEU A 80 6.60 4.66 -14.30
C LEU A 80 5.24 4.80 -14.98
N LEU A 81 4.53 5.91 -14.74
CA LEU A 81 3.20 6.18 -15.31
C LEU A 81 3.24 6.28 -16.83
N THR A 82 4.27 6.94 -17.37
CA THR A 82 4.50 6.97 -18.83
C THR A 82 4.69 5.58 -19.41
N LEU A 83 5.56 4.77 -18.78
CA LEU A 83 5.82 3.41 -19.24
C LEU A 83 4.60 2.48 -19.09
N LEU A 84 3.79 2.64 -18.04
CA LEU A 84 2.53 1.90 -17.93
C LEU A 84 1.57 2.20 -19.10
N ALA A 85 1.48 3.47 -19.52
CA ALA A 85 0.68 3.86 -20.66
C ALA A 85 1.25 3.30 -21.98
N ASP A 86 2.56 3.44 -22.21
CA ASP A 86 3.25 2.97 -23.42
C ASP A 86 3.14 1.44 -23.61
N HIS A 87 3.07 0.68 -22.49
CA HIS A 87 2.89 -0.76 -22.52
C HIS A 87 1.40 -1.21 -22.46
N GLY A 88 0.46 -0.26 -22.45
CA GLY A 88 -0.98 -0.57 -22.36
C GLY A 88 -1.42 -1.18 -21.04
N LEU A 89 -0.67 -0.97 -19.96
CA LEU A 89 -0.94 -1.52 -18.62
C LEU A 89 -1.74 -0.56 -17.71
N ALA A 90 -1.77 0.73 -18.05
CA ALA A 90 -2.37 1.79 -17.24
C ALA A 90 -3.84 1.55 -16.82
N PRO A 91 -4.74 0.95 -17.64
CA PRO A 91 -6.13 0.72 -17.24
C PRO A 91 -6.28 -0.19 -16.00
N ASP A 92 -5.36 -1.15 -15.83
CA ASP A 92 -5.39 -2.14 -14.74
C ASP A 92 -4.30 -1.90 -13.68
N ALA A 93 -3.43 -0.91 -13.89
CA ALA A 93 -2.34 -0.57 -12.98
C ALA A 93 -2.44 0.88 -12.52
N GLU A 94 -2.48 1.09 -11.21
CA GLU A 94 -2.40 2.41 -10.56
C GLU A 94 -1.11 2.54 -9.74
N VAL A 95 -0.84 3.73 -9.20
CA VAL A 95 0.25 3.94 -8.24
C VAL A 95 -0.27 4.29 -6.86
N SER A 96 0.48 3.89 -5.82
CA SER A 96 0.27 4.30 -4.44
C SER A 96 1.42 5.19 -3.99
N VAL A 97 1.10 6.32 -3.31
CA VAL A 97 2.08 7.35 -2.96
C VAL A 97 2.04 7.62 -1.47
N LYS A 98 3.20 7.54 -0.82
CA LYS A 98 3.41 8.03 0.55
C LYS A 98 3.79 9.51 0.51
N LEU A 99 3.08 10.33 1.27
CA LEU A 99 3.37 11.76 1.30
C LEU A 99 4.73 12.07 1.92
N SER A 100 5.22 11.24 2.85
CA SER A 100 6.57 11.38 3.41
C SER A 100 7.68 11.16 2.36
N ALA A 101 7.45 10.32 1.36
CA ALA A 101 8.37 10.10 0.25
C ALA A 101 8.44 11.29 -0.73
N VAL A 102 7.39 12.10 -0.78
CA VAL A 102 7.29 13.25 -1.70
C VAL A 102 7.35 14.59 -0.97
N GLY A 103 7.82 14.60 0.28
CA GLY A 103 8.27 15.81 0.95
C GLY A 103 7.43 16.26 2.16
N LEU A 104 6.51 15.47 2.69
CA LEU A 104 5.71 15.83 3.88
C LEU A 104 6.58 16.13 5.12
N ARG A 105 7.79 15.56 5.21
CA ARG A 105 8.74 15.80 6.31
C ARG A 105 9.68 17.00 6.07
N LEU A 106 9.56 17.69 4.94
CA LEU A 106 10.35 18.88 4.63
C LEU A 106 9.77 20.14 5.32
N PRO A 107 10.54 21.24 5.43
CA PRO A 107 9.95 22.54 5.74
C PRO A 107 8.80 22.86 4.76
N ASP A 108 7.71 23.42 5.26
CA ASP A 108 6.47 23.60 4.48
C ASP A 108 5.91 22.29 3.89
N GLY A 109 6.10 21.17 4.60
CA GLY A 109 5.89 19.81 4.09
C GLY A 109 4.49 19.57 3.50
N ASP A 110 3.44 20.10 4.11
CA ASP A 110 2.06 19.96 3.58
C ASP A 110 1.94 20.52 2.17
N ARG A 111 2.49 21.73 1.93
CA ARG A 111 2.49 22.39 0.62
C ARG A 111 3.39 21.66 -0.37
N VAL A 112 4.59 21.28 0.05
CA VAL A 112 5.55 20.55 -0.80
C VAL A 112 4.97 19.19 -1.23
N ALA A 113 4.40 18.44 -0.30
CA ALA A 113 3.79 17.15 -0.58
C ALA A 113 2.56 17.30 -1.49
N LEU A 114 1.72 18.33 -1.28
CA LEU A 114 0.57 18.62 -2.15
C LEU A 114 1.02 18.93 -3.58
N ASP A 115 1.99 19.83 -3.76
CA ASP A 115 2.49 20.22 -5.10
C ASP A 115 3.12 19.01 -5.82
N ASN A 116 3.88 18.19 -5.11
CA ASN A 116 4.50 16.98 -5.65
C ASN A 116 3.46 15.89 -5.97
N ALA A 117 2.50 15.65 -5.08
CA ALA A 117 1.41 14.70 -5.33
C ALA A 117 0.53 15.16 -6.51
N ARG A 118 0.27 16.46 -6.66
CA ARG A 118 -0.47 17.03 -7.80
C ARG A 118 0.24 16.74 -9.14
N ARG A 119 1.58 16.82 -9.17
CA ARG A 119 2.37 16.45 -10.36
C ARG A 119 2.24 14.96 -10.70
N ILE A 120 2.25 14.08 -9.70
CA ILE A 120 2.04 12.65 -9.90
C ILE A 120 0.60 12.38 -10.38
N CYS A 121 -0.41 13.03 -9.79
CA CYS A 121 -1.80 12.92 -10.23
C CYS A 121 -2.00 13.40 -11.68
N ALA A 122 -1.34 14.49 -12.09
CA ALA A 122 -1.38 14.96 -13.48
C ALA A 122 -0.75 13.93 -14.44
N ALA A 123 0.36 13.30 -14.07
CA ALA A 123 0.98 12.24 -14.86
C ALA A 123 0.07 11.00 -14.92
N ALA A 124 -0.59 10.62 -13.83
CA ALA A 124 -1.54 9.51 -13.81
C ALA A 124 -2.77 9.78 -14.68
N ALA A 125 -3.31 11.00 -14.66
CA ALA A 125 -4.41 11.42 -15.53
C ALA A 125 -4.00 11.32 -17.01
N ALA A 126 -2.79 11.78 -17.37
CA ALA A 126 -2.27 11.68 -18.73
C ALA A 126 -2.05 10.21 -19.18
N ALA A 127 -1.68 9.33 -18.25
CA ALA A 127 -1.53 7.90 -18.49
C ALA A 127 -2.87 7.13 -18.52
N GLY A 128 -3.98 7.76 -18.15
CA GLY A 128 -5.29 7.11 -18.08
C GLY A 128 -5.47 6.19 -16.88
N THR A 129 -4.81 6.49 -15.75
CA THR A 129 -4.90 5.70 -14.51
C THR A 129 -5.13 6.58 -13.28
N THR A 130 -5.03 6.00 -12.09
CA THR A 130 -5.37 6.62 -10.82
C THR A 130 -4.19 6.60 -9.83
N VAL A 131 -4.31 7.37 -8.75
CA VAL A 131 -3.38 7.41 -7.62
C VAL A 131 -4.14 7.13 -6.34
N THR A 132 -3.54 6.35 -5.44
CA THR A 132 -4.01 6.20 -4.07
C THR A 132 -2.97 6.78 -3.11
N LEU A 133 -3.37 7.65 -2.19
CA LEU A 133 -2.49 8.14 -1.13
C LEU A 133 -2.44 7.12 0.00
N ASP A 134 -1.23 6.60 0.29
CA ASP A 134 -1.03 5.71 1.42
C ASP A 134 -1.13 6.46 2.74
N MET A 135 -1.67 5.79 3.76
CA MET A 135 -1.71 6.30 5.12
C MET A 135 -0.49 5.80 5.90
N GLU A 136 0.18 6.71 6.55
CA GLU A 136 1.36 6.45 7.35
C GLU A 136 1.02 6.44 8.86
N ASP A 137 1.88 6.92 9.74
CA ASP A 137 1.58 6.93 11.17
C ASP A 137 0.45 7.93 11.53
N HIS A 138 -0.10 7.80 12.74
CA HIS A 138 -1.23 8.62 13.19
C HIS A 138 -0.96 10.12 13.19
N THR A 139 0.31 10.55 13.29
CA THR A 139 0.68 11.98 13.36
C THR A 139 0.52 12.67 12.01
N THR A 140 0.50 11.91 10.92
CA THR A 140 0.37 12.41 9.55
C THR A 140 -1.04 12.26 8.98
N THR A 141 -1.97 11.62 9.73
CA THR A 141 -3.32 11.34 9.23
C THR A 141 -4.07 12.60 8.79
N ASP A 142 -4.06 13.67 9.60
CA ASP A 142 -4.77 14.91 9.27
C ASP A 142 -4.15 15.61 8.06
N ALA A 143 -2.82 15.67 7.97
CA ALA A 143 -2.11 16.22 6.82
C ALA A 143 -2.44 15.44 5.54
N THR A 144 -2.41 14.10 5.60
CA THR A 144 -2.74 13.24 4.45
C THR A 144 -4.19 13.44 3.97
N LEU A 145 -5.15 13.49 4.89
CA LEU A 145 -6.55 13.76 4.54
C LEU A 145 -6.77 15.21 4.06
N GLY A 146 -5.98 16.16 4.55
CA GLY A 146 -5.94 17.54 4.05
C GLY A 146 -5.49 17.60 2.59
N VAL A 147 -4.33 17.02 2.29
CA VAL A 147 -3.78 16.90 0.92
C VAL A 147 -4.76 16.16 0.00
N LEU A 148 -5.37 15.07 0.47
CA LEU A 148 -6.40 14.34 -0.30
C LEU A 148 -7.55 15.25 -0.72
N ARG A 149 -8.06 16.06 0.19
CA ARG A 149 -9.19 16.98 -0.07
C ARG A 149 -8.83 18.00 -1.16
N GLU A 150 -7.63 18.59 -1.06
CA GLU A 150 -7.13 19.54 -2.06
C GLU A 150 -6.94 18.86 -3.43
N LEU A 151 -6.36 17.67 -3.47
CA LEU A 151 -6.16 16.93 -4.71
C LEU A 151 -7.49 16.54 -5.37
N ARG A 152 -8.50 16.15 -4.59
CA ARG A 152 -9.81 15.74 -5.12
C ARG A 152 -10.60 16.87 -5.76
N ALA A 153 -10.25 18.13 -5.52
CA ALA A 153 -10.81 19.27 -6.24
C ALA A 153 -10.45 19.21 -7.75
N ASP A 154 -9.21 18.78 -8.06
CA ASP A 154 -8.71 18.67 -9.44
C ASP A 154 -8.81 17.23 -9.99
N PHE A 155 -8.64 16.23 -9.11
CA PHE A 155 -8.56 14.80 -9.42
C PHE A 155 -9.52 14.01 -8.51
N PRO A 156 -10.84 14.01 -8.75
CA PRO A 156 -11.83 13.41 -7.84
C PRO A 156 -11.65 11.91 -7.62
N TRP A 157 -10.95 11.24 -8.50
CA TRP A 157 -10.64 9.81 -8.46
C TRP A 157 -9.46 9.42 -7.53
N VAL A 158 -8.78 10.37 -6.89
CA VAL A 158 -7.67 10.05 -5.96
C VAL A 158 -8.20 9.21 -4.79
N GLY A 159 -7.58 8.04 -4.58
CA GLY A 159 -7.92 7.10 -3.52
C GLY A 159 -7.31 7.52 -2.18
N ALA A 160 -8.02 7.17 -1.10
CA ALA A 160 -7.55 7.29 0.28
C ALA A 160 -7.23 5.93 0.88
N VAL A 161 -6.37 5.90 1.89
CA VAL A 161 -6.17 4.72 2.76
C VAL A 161 -6.58 5.05 4.18
N LEU A 162 -7.36 4.17 4.79
CA LEU A 162 -7.78 4.29 6.18
C LEU A 162 -7.38 3.04 6.98
N GLN A 163 -6.97 3.24 8.23
CA GLN A 163 -6.43 2.20 9.09
C GLN A 163 -7.37 1.91 10.26
N ALA A 164 -8.05 0.75 10.22
CA ALA A 164 -9.11 0.39 11.18
C ALA A 164 -8.67 0.31 12.64
N TYR A 165 -7.36 0.20 12.92
CA TYR A 165 -6.87 0.20 14.30
C TYR A 165 -6.94 1.58 14.97
N LEU A 166 -6.99 2.69 14.20
CA LEU A 166 -7.16 4.02 14.76
C LEU A 166 -8.61 4.24 15.18
N ARG A 167 -8.80 4.84 16.35
CA ARG A 167 -10.14 5.09 16.94
C ARG A 167 -10.99 6.04 16.12
N ARG A 168 -10.36 6.93 15.34
CA ARG A 168 -11.03 7.90 14.47
C ARG A 168 -11.59 7.29 13.18
N THR A 169 -11.04 6.16 12.72
CA THR A 169 -11.25 5.64 11.35
C THR A 169 -12.70 5.40 10.98
N GLU A 170 -13.56 5.02 11.93
CA GLU A 170 -14.98 4.82 11.63
C GLU A 170 -15.66 6.14 11.20
N GLN A 171 -15.28 7.27 11.80
CA GLN A 171 -15.76 8.59 11.37
C GLN A 171 -15.15 8.98 10.03
N ASP A 172 -13.83 8.81 9.83
CA ASP A 172 -13.18 9.06 8.55
C ASP A 172 -13.81 8.24 7.41
N CYS A 173 -14.26 7.00 7.67
CA CYS A 173 -15.01 6.20 6.69
C CYS A 173 -16.35 6.85 6.34
N ARG A 174 -17.11 7.37 7.33
CA ARG A 174 -18.39 8.08 7.05
C ARG A 174 -18.16 9.31 6.18
N ASP A 175 -17.11 10.06 6.48
CA ASP A 175 -16.78 11.31 5.77
C ASP A 175 -16.35 11.03 4.32
N LEU A 176 -15.82 9.83 4.04
CA LEU A 176 -15.30 9.44 2.73
C LEU A 176 -16.18 8.44 1.95
N ALA A 177 -17.35 8.04 2.46
CA ALA A 177 -18.23 7.04 1.83
C ALA A 177 -19.14 7.61 0.73
N TYR A 178 -18.81 8.75 0.14
CA TYR A 178 -19.60 9.42 -0.92
C TYR A 178 -19.28 8.88 -2.33
N ALA A 179 -20.17 9.17 -3.28
CA ALA A 179 -20.06 8.72 -4.67
C ALA A 179 -18.75 9.18 -5.33
N GLY A 180 -18.06 8.26 -6.01
CA GLY A 180 -16.79 8.50 -6.66
C GLY A 180 -15.57 8.45 -5.71
N SER A 181 -15.78 8.42 -4.39
CA SER A 181 -14.68 8.28 -3.42
C SER A 181 -14.14 6.85 -3.42
N ARG A 182 -12.83 6.69 -3.56
CA ARG A 182 -12.12 5.41 -3.50
C ARG A 182 -11.43 5.31 -2.15
N VAL A 183 -11.71 4.26 -1.35
CA VAL A 183 -11.17 4.10 0.00
C VAL A 183 -10.62 2.71 0.23
N ARG A 184 -9.31 2.61 0.42
CA ARG A 184 -8.61 1.40 0.86
C ARG A 184 -8.70 1.28 2.38
N LEU A 185 -9.37 0.25 2.86
CA LEU A 185 -9.44 -0.06 4.28
C LEU A 185 -8.44 -1.18 4.61
N CYS A 186 -7.48 -0.88 5.48
CA CYS A 186 -6.56 -1.86 6.06
C CYS A 186 -6.68 -1.89 7.59
N LYS A 187 -6.05 -2.87 8.26
CA LYS A 187 -6.04 -2.95 9.73
C LYS A 187 -5.15 -1.90 10.38
N GLY A 188 -4.04 -1.58 9.75
CA GLY A 188 -2.97 -0.75 10.27
C GLY A 188 -1.73 -1.57 10.63
N ALA A 189 -0.53 -0.98 10.46
CA ALA A 189 0.75 -1.67 10.60
C ALA A 189 1.74 -0.98 11.54
N TYR A 190 1.55 0.28 11.86
CA TYR A 190 2.44 1.06 12.73
C TYR A 190 2.25 0.73 14.22
N ALA A 191 3.24 1.09 15.03
CA ALA A 191 3.20 0.94 16.48
C ALA A 191 2.62 2.20 17.13
N GLU A 192 1.31 2.29 17.18
CA GLU A 192 0.60 3.46 17.67
C GLU A 192 0.30 3.38 19.17
N PRO A 193 0.25 4.53 19.88
CA PRO A 193 -0.13 4.54 21.29
C PRO A 193 -1.60 4.19 21.49
N ALA A 194 -1.92 3.55 22.63
CA ALA A 194 -3.27 3.13 22.98
C ALA A 194 -4.30 4.27 23.09
N SER A 195 -3.83 5.51 23.25
CA SER A 195 -4.68 6.72 23.24
C SER A 195 -5.35 6.97 21.90
N VAL A 196 -4.70 6.59 20.78
CA VAL A 196 -5.21 6.82 19.40
C VAL A 196 -5.59 5.53 18.69
N ALA A 197 -5.08 4.37 19.10
CA ALA A 197 -5.31 3.08 18.44
C ALA A 197 -5.84 2.02 19.41
N TYR A 198 -6.51 1.01 18.87
CA TYR A 198 -6.93 -0.17 19.64
C TYR A 198 -5.73 -1.09 19.86
N PRO A 199 -5.38 -1.43 21.12
CA PRO A 199 -4.24 -2.30 21.41
C PRO A 199 -4.53 -3.77 21.10
N ASP A 200 -5.78 -4.20 21.24
CA ASP A 200 -6.17 -5.59 21.10
C ASP A 200 -6.57 -5.93 19.67
N LYS A 201 -6.02 -7.04 19.16
CA LYS A 201 -6.33 -7.53 17.82
C LYS A 201 -7.83 -7.76 17.60
N SER A 202 -8.56 -8.23 18.63
CA SER A 202 -10.00 -8.46 18.54
C SER A 202 -10.79 -7.15 18.40
N GLU A 203 -10.33 -6.06 19.02
CA GLU A 203 -10.92 -4.73 18.87
C GLU A 203 -10.64 -4.17 17.48
N VAL A 204 -9.42 -4.34 16.97
CA VAL A 204 -9.07 -3.97 15.59
C VAL A 204 -9.92 -4.74 14.57
N ASP A 205 -10.12 -6.04 14.77
CA ASP A 205 -10.96 -6.87 13.91
C ASP A 205 -12.43 -6.38 13.93
N ARG A 206 -12.98 -6.02 15.08
CA ARG A 206 -14.34 -5.45 15.21
C ARG A 206 -14.44 -4.06 14.56
N SER A 207 -13.44 -3.21 14.77
CA SER A 207 -13.37 -1.89 14.15
C SER A 207 -13.31 -2.02 12.62
N TYR A 208 -12.48 -2.95 12.11
CA TYR A 208 -12.41 -3.22 10.67
C TYR A 208 -13.78 -3.56 10.07
N VAL A 209 -14.56 -4.42 10.74
CA VAL A 209 -15.91 -4.79 10.27
C VAL A 209 -16.88 -3.62 10.32
N ARG A 210 -16.82 -2.74 11.36
CA ARG A 210 -17.67 -1.54 11.43
C ARG A 210 -17.31 -0.57 10.30
N CYS A 211 -16.03 -0.27 10.12
CA CYS A 211 -15.55 0.59 9.03
C CYS A 211 -15.94 0.02 7.66
N LEU A 212 -15.76 -1.28 7.46
CA LEU A 212 -16.11 -1.95 6.21
C LEU A 212 -17.61 -1.82 5.89
N ARG A 213 -18.50 -1.99 6.89
CA ARG A 213 -19.94 -1.78 6.70
C ARG A 213 -20.25 -0.36 6.25
N VAL A 214 -19.68 0.64 6.92
CA VAL A 214 -19.87 2.06 6.52
C VAL A 214 -19.48 2.27 5.06
N LEU A 215 -18.34 1.72 4.61
CA LEU A 215 -17.89 1.87 3.22
C LEU A 215 -18.76 1.07 2.25
N MET A 216 -19.20 -0.14 2.61
CA MET A 216 -20.05 -0.99 1.78
C MET A 216 -21.49 -0.45 1.67
N ASP A 217 -22.01 0.20 2.71
CA ASP A 217 -23.31 0.86 2.69
C ASP A 217 -23.29 2.23 1.98
N GLY A 218 -22.08 2.82 1.82
CA GLY A 218 -21.88 4.11 1.17
C GLY A 218 -21.92 4.04 -0.36
N ALA A 219 -21.78 5.19 -1.02
CA ALA A 219 -21.84 5.30 -2.48
C ALA A 219 -20.45 5.31 -3.16
N GLY A 220 -19.34 5.22 -2.39
CA GLY A 220 -17.97 5.20 -2.90
C GLY A 220 -17.53 3.84 -3.45
N HIS A 221 -16.24 3.68 -3.72
CA HIS A 221 -15.61 2.42 -4.14
C HIS A 221 -14.74 1.85 -3.01
N PRO A 222 -15.23 0.86 -2.23
CA PRO A 222 -14.45 0.19 -1.19
C PRO A 222 -13.33 -0.67 -1.78
N MET A 223 -12.11 -0.46 -1.29
CA MET A 223 -10.92 -1.27 -1.59
C MET A 223 -10.53 -2.04 -0.32
N VAL A 224 -10.85 -3.34 -0.27
CA VAL A 224 -10.77 -4.18 0.92
C VAL A 224 -9.38 -4.79 1.06
N ALA A 225 -8.49 -4.11 1.80
CA ALA A 225 -7.10 -4.52 1.98
C ALA A 225 -6.94 -5.49 3.16
N THR A 226 -6.94 -6.80 2.87
CA THR A 226 -6.82 -7.83 3.91
C THR A 226 -6.30 -9.17 3.39
N HIS A 227 -5.58 -9.91 4.26
CA HIS A 227 -5.22 -11.31 4.08
C HIS A 227 -5.91 -12.24 5.10
N ASP A 228 -6.74 -11.69 5.99
CA ASP A 228 -7.44 -12.46 7.02
C ASP A 228 -8.64 -13.19 6.39
N PRO A 229 -8.70 -14.54 6.44
CA PRO A 229 -9.79 -15.30 5.83
C PRO A 229 -11.18 -14.91 6.33
N ARG A 230 -11.28 -14.50 7.62
CA ARG A 230 -12.56 -14.07 8.20
C ARG A 230 -12.99 -12.73 7.63
N MET A 231 -12.06 -11.78 7.47
CA MET A 231 -12.36 -10.49 6.86
C MET A 231 -12.70 -10.62 5.38
N ILE A 232 -12.04 -11.54 4.66
CA ILE A 232 -12.37 -11.87 3.26
C ILE A 232 -13.80 -12.40 3.17
N ALA A 233 -14.18 -13.37 4.02
CA ALA A 233 -15.54 -13.94 4.01
C ALA A 233 -16.61 -12.89 4.37
N ILE A 234 -16.35 -12.03 5.36
CA ILE A 234 -17.26 -10.93 5.74
C ILE A 234 -17.40 -9.92 4.60
N ALA A 235 -16.29 -9.55 3.94
CA ALA A 235 -16.33 -8.61 2.83
C ALA A 235 -17.12 -9.16 1.64
N ALA A 236 -16.91 -10.43 1.29
CA ALA A 236 -17.66 -11.09 0.22
C ALA A 236 -19.16 -11.11 0.51
N GLU A 237 -19.57 -11.36 1.77
CA GLU A 237 -20.98 -11.34 2.14
C GLU A 237 -21.57 -9.91 2.12
N LEU A 238 -20.84 -8.92 2.63
CA LEU A 238 -21.30 -7.52 2.63
C LEU A 238 -21.36 -6.94 1.21
N GLY A 239 -20.49 -7.37 0.33
CA GLY A 239 -20.38 -6.87 -1.04
C GLY A 239 -21.14 -7.70 -2.10
N LYS A 240 -21.90 -8.75 -1.70
CA LYS A 240 -22.52 -9.69 -2.65
C LYS A 240 -23.46 -9.04 -3.68
N ASP A 241 -24.20 -8.02 -3.26
CA ASP A 241 -25.15 -7.30 -4.10
C ASP A 241 -24.57 -5.96 -4.62
N ARG A 242 -23.27 -5.71 -4.39
CA ARG A 242 -22.57 -4.50 -4.78
C ARG A 242 -21.60 -4.76 -5.94
N PRO A 243 -21.77 -4.12 -7.10
CA PRO A 243 -20.88 -4.37 -8.25
C PRO A 243 -19.53 -3.65 -8.17
N ASP A 244 -19.44 -2.56 -7.40
CA ASP A 244 -18.32 -1.64 -7.42
C ASP A 244 -17.51 -1.68 -6.10
N TRP A 245 -16.65 -2.67 -5.97
CA TRP A 245 -15.64 -2.81 -4.91
C TRP A 245 -14.59 -3.84 -5.31
N GLU A 246 -13.44 -3.85 -4.63
CA GLU A 246 -12.35 -4.79 -4.92
C GLU A 246 -11.65 -5.30 -3.64
N PHE A 247 -11.06 -6.50 -3.72
CA PHE A 247 -10.07 -6.96 -2.77
C PHE A 247 -8.70 -6.38 -3.10
N GLN A 248 -7.92 -6.01 -2.07
CA GLN A 248 -6.53 -5.64 -2.24
C GLN A 248 -5.64 -6.54 -1.38
N MET A 249 -4.57 -7.07 -1.99
CA MET A 249 -3.67 -8.00 -1.34
C MET A 249 -2.21 -7.69 -1.70
N LEU A 250 -1.29 -7.97 -0.79
CA LEU A 250 0.13 -7.71 -1.02
C LEU A 250 0.74 -8.76 -1.95
N TYR A 251 1.64 -8.33 -2.83
CA TYR A 251 2.41 -9.20 -3.70
C TYR A 251 3.15 -10.28 -2.90
N GLY A 252 3.14 -11.50 -3.40
CA GLY A 252 3.78 -12.67 -2.77
C GLY A 252 3.12 -13.21 -1.51
N VAL A 253 2.00 -12.60 -1.07
CA VAL A 253 1.26 -13.05 0.12
C VAL A 253 -0.02 -13.75 -0.31
N ARG A 254 -0.12 -15.08 -0.04
CA ARG A 254 -1.30 -15.91 -0.37
C ARG A 254 -1.69 -15.87 -1.86
N ASP A 255 -0.73 -16.00 -2.78
CA ASP A 255 -0.99 -15.92 -4.23
C ASP A 255 -2.10 -16.88 -4.70
N ALA A 256 -2.15 -18.10 -4.16
CA ALA A 256 -3.23 -19.04 -4.46
C ALA A 256 -4.63 -18.49 -4.10
N GLU A 257 -4.74 -17.74 -2.99
CA GLU A 257 -5.98 -17.11 -2.57
C GLU A 257 -6.33 -15.90 -3.45
N GLN A 258 -5.33 -15.11 -3.84
CA GLN A 258 -5.53 -14.01 -4.80
C GLN A 258 -6.13 -14.54 -6.11
N ARG A 259 -5.56 -15.63 -6.66
CA ARG A 259 -6.08 -16.28 -7.87
C ARG A 259 -7.47 -16.87 -7.69
N ARG A 260 -7.76 -17.41 -6.50
CA ARG A 260 -9.09 -17.93 -6.18
C ARG A 260 -10.13 -16.81 -6.16
N LEU A 261 -9.81 -15.71 -5.48
CA LEU A 261 -10.71 -14.54 -5.39
C LEU A 261 -10.92 -13.87 -6.77
N ALA A 262 -9.87 -13.80 -7.60
CA ALA A 262 -9.95 -13.19 -8.93
C ALA A 262 -10.87 -13.91 -9.92
N ARG A 263 -11.41 -15.10 -9.58
CA ARG A 263 -12.41 -15.80 -10.41
C ARG A 263 -13.78 -15.15 -10.31
N ASP A 264 -14.10 -14.59 -9.13
CA ASP A 264 -15.44 -14.14 -8.80
C ASP A 264 -15.50 -12.66 -8.37
N HIS A 265 -14.34 -12.06 -8.10
CA HIS A 265 -14.22 -10.69 -7.57
C HIS A 265 -13.07 -9.93 -8.26
N ALA A 266 -13.17 -8.61 -8.28
CA ALA A 266 -12.05 -7.75 -8.60
C ALA A 266 -10.96 -7.90 -7.51
N VAL A 267 -9.73 -8.16 -7.94
CA VAL A 267 -8.56 -8.28 -7.05
C VAL A 267 -7.45 -7.39 -7.56
N ARG A 268 -6.93 -6.53 -6.70
CA ARG A 268 -5.78 -5.69 -6.98
C ARG A 268 -4.60 -6.10 -6.09
N VAL A 269 -3.43 -6.23 -6.68
CA VAL A 269 -2.21 -6.62 -5.97
C VAL A 269 -1.35 -5.38 -5.73
N TYR A 270 -1.03 -5.12 -4.45
CA TYR A 270 -0.09 -4.07 -4.06
C TYR A 270 1.33 -4.56 -4.31
N LEU A 271 2.02 -3.95 -5.25
CA LEU A 271 3.30 -4.37 -5.79
C LEU A 271 4.39 -3.33 -5.48
N PRO A 272 5.20 -3.53 -4.43
CA PRO A 272 6.33 -2.66 -4.14
C PRO A 272 7.52 -2.97 -5.06
N TYR A 273 8.27 -1.93 -5.43
CA TYR A 273 9.53 -2.01 -6.16
C TYR A 273 10.47 -0.86 -5.79
N GLY A 274 11.75 -0.96 -6.11
CA GLY A 274 12.75 0.08 -5.86
C GLY A 274 13.84 -0.34 -4.90
N ASP A 275 14.88 0.50 -4.75
CA ASP A 275 16.09 0.17 -3.99
C ASP A 275 15.89 0.23 -2.46
N GLU A 276 14.88 0.98 -1.98
CA GLU A 276 14.59 1.12 -0.54
C GLU A 276 13.70 -0.02 0.02
N TRP A 277 13.85 -1.23 -0.53
CA TRP A 277 13.01 -2.39 -0.21
C TRP A 277 13.21 -2.98 1.19
N TYR A 278 14.34 -2.71 1.86
CA TYR A 278 14.72 -3.41 3.08
C TYR A 278 13.71 -3.19 4.23
N GLY A 279 13.31 -1.95 4.48
CA GLY A 279 12.32 -1.64 5.52
C GLY A 279 10.97 -2.33 5.28
N TYR A 280 10.48 -2.29 4.06
CA TYR A 280 9.27 -3.00 3.65
C TYR A 280 9.39 -4.51 3.88
N PHE A 281 10.48 -5.11 3.43
CA PHE A 281 10.75 -6.54 3.54
C PHE A 281 10.77 -7.03 4.99
N VAL A 282 11.45 -6.30 5.89
CA VAL A 282 11.52 -6.65 7.31
C VAL A 282 10.14 -6.58 7.97
N ARG A 283 9.31 -5.60 7.61
CA ARG A 283 7.90 -5.55 8.07
C ARG A 283 7.13 -6.81 7.66
N ARG A 284 7.31 -7.31 6.42
CA ARG A 284 6.69 -8.58 5.94
C ARG A 284 7.19 -9.80 6.69
N LEU A 285 8.46 -9.84 7.05
CA LEU A 285 9.01 -10.93 7.90
C LEU A 285 8.40 -10.91 9.31
N ALA A 286 8.23 -9.71 9.89
CA ALA A 286 7.69 -9.54 11.23
C ALA A 286 6.20 -9.91 11.38
N GLU A 287 5.44 -9.88 10.28
CA GLU A 287 4.00 -10.19 10.30
C GLU A 287 3.68 -11.69 10.45
N ARG A 288 4.58 -12.57 10.00
CA ARG A 288 4.36 -14.02 10.05
C ARG A 288 5.63 -14.78 10.43
N PRO A 289 5.60 -15.59 11.51
CA PRO A 289 6.73 -16.44 11.92
C PRO A 289 7.20 -17.40 10.82
N ALA A 290 6.29 -17.87 9.95
CA ALA A 290 6.64 -18.74 8.82
C ALA A 290 7.53 -18.04 7.79
N ASN A 291 7.32 -16.76 7.51
CA ASN A 291 8.18 -15.98 6.61
C ASN A 291 9.59 -15.83 7.18
N LEU A 292 9.67 -15.60 8.49
CA LEU A 292 10.95 -15.51 9.19
C LEU A 292 11.68 -16.88 9.18
N ALA A 293 10.99 -17.98 9.47
CA ALA A 293 11.57 -19.31 9.45
C ALA A 293 12.11 -19.67 8.05
N PHE A 294 11.39 -19.30 7.00
CA PHE A 294 11.84 -19.48 5.62
C PHE A 294 13.08 -18.64 5.31
N PHE A 295 13.09 -17.38 5.72
CA PHE A 295 14.24 -16.48 5.56
C PHE A 295 15.48 -16.97 6.32
N LEU A 296 15.33 -17.38 7.59
CA LEU A 296 16.43 -17.92 8.39
C LEU A 296 16.98 -19.22 7.80
N ARG A 297 16.13 -20.10 7.27
CA ARG A 297 16.59 -21.28 6.53
C ARG A 297 17.43 -20.89 5.32
N ALA A 298 16.99 -19.93 4.52
CA ALA A 298 17.75 -19.45 3.36
C ALA A 298 19.13 -18.85 3.73
N LEU A 299 19.28 -18.30 4.93
CA LEU A 299 20.57 -17.81 5.44
C LEU A 299 21.52 -18.92 5.91
N VAL A 300 20.97 -20.04 6.42
CA VAL A 300 21.75 -21.12 7.07
C VAL A 300 22.03 -22.29 6.12
N THR A 301 21.18 -22.49 5.09
CA THR A 301 21.40 -23.56 4.10
C THR A 301 22.44 -23.10 3.08
N ARG A 302 23.69 -23.52 3.32
CA ARG A 302 24.79 -23.44 2.36
C ARG A 302 24.71 -24.54 1.34
#